data_888771efff30bb86fe1f025c2fe18e90
#
_entry.id   888771efff30bb86fe1f025c2fe18e90
#
_cell.length_a   1.000
_cell.length_b   1.000
_cell.length_c   1.000
_cell.angle_alpha   90.00
_cell.angle_beta   90.00
_cell.angle_gamma   90.00
#
_symmetry.space_group_name_H-M   'P 1'
#
loop_
_entity.id
_entity.type
_entity.pdbx_description
1 polymer ?
#
loop_
_entity_poly.entity_id
_entity_poly.type
_entity_poly.pdbx_seq_one_letter_code
_entity_poly.pdbx_strand_id
1 'polypeptide(L)'
;SGDLYVQGDSQFVGVSTLATVRATVLSATDVNLSDADGSIVVGVQTVNGEFYVGAGGTAIYHENGKVGIASSSPDNQATVDIGARTKLNDYYEKVTTVTSSSGVVTLDLNKSRAFDLTTSEGITEFVLSNRLDSDDHTTFTLKIQQSSTAYPVGINTFKQTSGGTAIPISWSGGVVPNVVNVGLKTDIYSFQTFDGGASLFGVVVGQNFS
;
A
#
# COMPACT_ATOMS: atom_id res chain seq x y z
N SER A 1 52.08 13.76 -26.10
CA SER A 1 50.91 13.78 -25.20
C SER A 1 51.20 14.72 -24.05
N GLY A 2 50.57 15.83 -24.00
CA GLY A 2 50.71 16.80 -22.90
C GLY A 2 49.41 16.87 -22.16
N ASP A 3 49.51 16.92 -20.82
CA ASP A 3 48.36 17.17 -19.95
C ASP A 3 47.96 18.64 -20.08
N LEU A 4 46.68 18.91 -20.27
CA LEU A 4 46.14 20.25 -20.20
C LEU A 4 45.84 20.57 -18.74
N TYR A 5 46.71 21.41 -18.14
CA TYR A 5 46.49 21.95 -16.82
C TYR A 5 45.89 23.35 -16.96
N VAL A 6 44.64 23.51 -16.50
CA VAL A 6 43.94 24.79 -16.51
C VAL A 6 43.73 25.26 -15.07
N GLN A 7 44.31 26.41 -14.73
CA GLN A 7 44.15 27.05 -13.43
C GLN A 7 43.15 28.18 -13.59
N GLY A 8 41.98 28.06 -12.98
CA GLY A 8 40.88 28.99 -13.07
C GLY A 8 39.67 28.38 -13.80
N ASP A 9 38.71 29.24 -14.14
CA ASP A 9 37.51 28.82 -14.85
C ASP A 9 37.80 28.45 -16.30
N SER A 10 37.32 27.27 -16.70
CA SER A 10 37.50 26.74 -18.05
C SER A 10 36.14 26.39 -18.65
N GLN A 11 35.91 26.94 -19.85
CA GLN A 11 34.74 26.61 -20.63
C GLN A 11 35.17 25.79 -21.84
N PHE A 12 34.65 24.54 -21.93
CA PHE A 12 34.75 23.72 -23.12
C PHE A 12 33.47 23.87 -23.96
N VAL A 13 33.61 24.48 -25.14
CA VAL A 13 32.47 24.67 -26.04
C VAL A 13 32.61 23.69 -27.20
N GLY A 14 31.58 22.90 -27.45
CA GLY A 14 31.56 21.90 -28.50
C GLY A 14 31.78 20.47 -27.97
N VAL A 15 32.17 19.57 -28.84
CA VAL A 15 32.42 18.16 -28.52
C VAL A 15 33.82 18.00 -27.94
N SER A 16 33.92 17.58 -26.68
CA SER A 16 35.17 17.27 -26.02
C SER A 16 35.16 15.82 -25.57
N THR A 17 36.16 15.03 -26.00
CA THR A 17 36.37 13.67 -25.53
C THR A 17 37.43 13.70 -24.42
N LEU A 18 37.03 13.42 -23.20
CA LEU A 18 37.91 13.34 -22.04
C LEU A 18 37.95 11.89 -21.56
N ALA A 19 39.12 11.29 -21.47
CA ALA A 19 39.26 9.92 -20.99
C ALA A 19 38.91 9.79 -19.49
N THR A 20 39.20 10.83 -18.73
CA THR A 20 38.87 10.87 -17.28
C THR A 20 38.60 12.30 -16.85
N VAL A 21 37.50 12.52 -16.18
CA VAL A 21 37.20 13.78 -15.49
C VAL A 21 37.24 13.53 -13.97
N ARG A 22 38.13 14.26 -13.29
CA ARG A 22 38.14 14.29 -11.82
C ARG A 22 37.69 15.68 -11.38
N ALA A 23 36.53 15.76 -10.77
CA ALA A 23 35.99 17.01 -10.26
C ALA A 23 35.60 16.84 -8.78
N THR A 24 35.91 17.85 -7.98
CA THR A 24 35.44 17.93 -6.60
C THR A 24 33.95 18.24 -6.55
N VAL A 25 33.49 19.06 -7.51
CA VAL A 25 32.08 19.37 -7.73
C VAL A 25 31.80 19.34 -9.22
N LEU A 26 30.82 18.56 -9.65
CA LEU A 26 30.27 18.60 -11.00
C LEU A 26 28.87 19.16 -10.90
N SER A 27 28.69 20.40 -11.42
CA SER A 27 27.36 21.01 -11.55
C SER A 27 26.98 20.99 -13.02
N ALA A 28 25.98 20.24 -13.37
CA ALA A 28 25.50 20.12 -14.74
C ALA A 28 23.96 20.04 -14.74
N THR A 29 23.35 20.63 -15.76
CA THR A 29 21.91 20.50 -15.99
C THR A 29 21.57 19.09 -16.41
N ASP A 30 22.43 18.49 -17.25
CA ASP A 30 22.28 17.13 -17.76
C ASP A 30 23.64 16.42 -17.72
N VAL A 31 23.72 15.31 -17.01
CA VAL A 31 24.84 14.37 -17.07
C VAL A 31 24.35 13.12 -17.74
N ASN A 32 24.63 12.98 -19.03
CA ASN A 32 24.30 11.77 -19.79
C ASN A 32 25.51 10.86 -19.83
N LEU A 33 25.46 9.77 -19.10
CA LEU A 33 26.49 8.73 -19.07
C LEU A 33 25.96 7.55 -19.87
N SER A 34 26.07 7.64 -21.19
CA SER A 34 25.58 6.64 -22.14
C SER A 34 26.66 5.62 -22.51
N ASP A 35 27.23 4.96 -21.51
CA ASP A 35 28.14 3.87 -21.78
C ASP A 35 27.56 2.54 -21.32
N ALA A 36 27.72 1.51 -22.18
CA ALA A 36 27.20 0.17 -21.95
C ALA A 36 27.80 -0.50 -20.69
N ASP A 37 28.99 -0.07 -20.27
CA ASP A 37 29.69 -0.58 -19.07
C ASP A 37 29.78 0.44 -17.95
N GLY A 38 29.02 1.55 -18.03
CA GLY A 38 29.08 2.64 -17.08
C GLY A 38 28.61 2.24 -15.69
N SER A 39 29.53 2.03 -14.79
CA SER A 39 29.22 1.92 -13.34
C SER A 39 29.25 3.30 -12.72
N ILE A 40 28.08 3.83 -12.34
CA ILE A 40 27.99 5.04 -11.55
C ILE A 40 27.95 4.63 -10.08
N VAL A 41 29.03 4.93 -9.35
CA VAL A 41 29.04 4.78 -7.90
C VAL A 41 28.86 6.15 -7.28
N VAL A 42 27.71 6.37 -6.66
CA VAL A 42 27.39 7.63 -6.00
C VAL A 42 27.25 7.37 -4.50
N GLY A 43 27.96 8.12 -3.68
CA GLY A 43 27.88 7.98 -2.22
C GLY A 43 26.50 8.37 -1.66
N VAL A 44 26.04 9.57 -1.98
CA VAL A 44 24.67 10.06 -1.70
C VAL A 44 24.21 10.85 -2.90
N GLN A 45 23.09 10.45 -3.48
CA GLN A 45 22.48 11.15 -4.60
C GLN A 45 21.06 11.56 -4.21
N THR A 46 20.77 12.86 -4.34
CA THR A 46 19.39 13.35 -4.34
C THR A 46 18.96 13.42 -5.79
N VAL A 47 18.02 12.59 -6.19
CA VAL A 47 17.43 12.59 -7.52
C VAL A 47 16.07 13.27 -7.43
N ASN A 48 15.95 14.45 -8.07
CA ASN A 48 14.67 15.08 -8.26
C ASN A 48 14.09 14.61 -9.59
N GLY A 49 13.37 13.49 -9.57
CA GLY A 49 12.83 12.86 -10.77
C GLY A 49 12.94 11.34 -10.72
N GLU A 50 13.10 10.74 -11.87
CA GLU A 50 13.18 9.29 -12.01
C GLU A 50 14.62 8.79 -11.80
N PHE A 51 14.74 7.69 -11.05
CA PHE A 51 16.01 6.99 -10.82
C PHE A 51 15.89 5.57 -11.35
N TYR A 52 16.55 5.30 -12.46
CA TYR A 52 16.55 3.99 -13.11
C TYR A 52 17.78 3.18 -12.72
N VAL A 53 17.58 1.95 -12.27
CA VAL A 53 18.65 0.99 -11.96
C VAL A 53 18.44 -0.27 -12.78
N GLY A 54 19.40 -0.56 -13.67
CA GLY A 54 19.40 -1.77 -14.50
C GLY A 54 19.32 -1.51 -16.00
N ALA A 55 19.91 -2.40 -16.78
CA ALA A 55 19.92 -2.34 -18.23
C ALA A 55 18.67 -3.05 -18.79
N GLY A 56 17.76 -2.32 -19.39
CA GLY A 56 16.62 -2.85 -20.14
C GLY A 56 15.53 -3.58 -19.33
N GLY A 57 15.74 -3.73 -18.04
CA GLY A 57 14.75 -4.23 -17.10
C GLY A 57 14.78 -3.37 -15.85
N THR A 58 13.68 -2.85 -15.44
CA THR A 58 13.59 -1.89 -14.36
C THR A 58 13.80 -2.61 -13.02
N ALA A 59 14.97 -2.43 -12.39
CA ALA A 59 15.22 -2.97 -11.06
C ALA A 59 14.54 -2.13 -9.98
N ILE A 60 14.59 -0.79 -10.13
CA ILE A 60 13.84 0.17 -9.31
C ILE A 60 13.30 1.25 -10.24
N TYR A 61 12.00 1.49 -10.17
CA TYR A 61 11.30 2.49 -10.95
C TYR A 61 10.50 3.39 -10.02
N HIS A 62 10.56 4.70 -10.24
CA HIS A 62 9.79 5.67 -9.47
C HIS A 62 9.00 6.57 -10.41
N GLU A 63 7.68 6.56 -10.28
CA GLU A 63 6.78 7.43 -11.03
C GLU A 63 5.60 7.88 -10.16
N ASN A 64 5.24 9.13 -10.22
CA ASN A 64 4.07 9.70 -9.55
C ASN A 64 3.99 9.36 -8.04
N GLY A 65 5.12 9.40 -7.34
CA GLY A 65 5.20 9.09 -5.92
C GLY A 65 5.14 7.60 -5.58
N LYS A 66 5.30 6.72 -6.56
CA LYS A 66 5.29 5.25 -6.40
C LYS A 66 6.64 4.67 -6.72
N VAL A 67 6.99 3.57 -6.09
CA VAL A 67 8.22 2.83 -6.33
C VAL A 67 7.88 1.45 -6.87
N GLY A 68 8.32 1.13 -8.08
CA GLY A 68 8.30 -0.21 -8.65
C GLY A 68 9.66 -0.89 -8.47
N ILE A 69 9.67 -2.11 -7.95
CA ILE A 69 10.85 -2.96 -7.88
C ILE A 69 10.58 -4.17 -8.76
N ALA A 70 11.34 -4.35 -9.82
CA ALA A 70 11.07 -5.31 -10.88
C ALA A 70 9.68 -5.11 -11.54
N SER A 71 9.14 -3.90 -11.47
CA SER A 71 7.91 -3.46 -12.10
C SER A 71 8.15 -2.15 -12.82
N SER A 72 7.84 -2.10 -14.12
CA SER A 72 7.95 -0.90 -14.95
C SER A 72 6.66 -0.07 -14.96
N SER A 73 5.61 -0.59 -14.38
CA SER A 73 4.30 0.08 -14.27
C SER A 73 3.73 -0.21 -12.89
N PRO A 74 4.13 0.56 -11.86
CA PRO A 74 3.63 0.34 -10.51
C PRO A 74 2.12 0.46 -10.45
N ASP A 75 1.50 -0.47 -9.71
CA ASP A 75 0.07 -0.50 -9.50
C ASP A 75 -0.46 0.84 -8.98
N ASN A 76 -1.63 1.25 -9.46
CA ASN A 76 -2.24 2.52 -9.11
C ASN A 76 -2.58 2.66 -7.62
N GLN A 77 -2.74 1.56 -6.92
CA GLN A 77 -3.11 1.53 -5.52
C GLN A 77 -1.91 1.28 -4.59
N ALA A 78 -0.76 0.85 -5.13
CA ALA A 78 0.45 0.60 -4.36
C ALA A 78 1.36 1.82 -4.28
N THR A 79 1.92 2.11 -3.10
CA THR A 79 3.05 3.05 -2.96
C THR A 79 4.36 2.40 -3.36
N VAL A 80 4.49 1.10 -3.11
CA VAL A 80 5.60 0.25 -3.57
C VAL A 80 5.01 -0.98 -4.23
N ASP A 81 5.30 -1.17 -5.50
CA ASP A 81 4.95 -2.36 -6.27
C ASP A 81 6.19 -3.21 -6.53
N ILE A 82 6.13 -4.49 -6.17
CA ILE A 82 7.22 -5.44 -6.37
C ILE A 82 6.73 -6.52 -7.33
N GLY A 83 7.08 -6.39 -8.60
CA GLY A 83 6.71 -7.33 -9.67
C GLY A 83 7.42 -8.69 -9.60
N ALA A 84 7.88 -9.10 -8.42
CA ALA A 84 8.60 -10.36 -8.20
C ALA A 84 8.25 -10.97 -6.84
N ARG A 85 8.68 -12.21 -6.60
CA ARG A 85 8.52 -12.84 -5.29
C ARG A 85 9.30 -12.08 -4.23
N THR A 86 8.63 -11.73 -3.16
CA THR A 86 9.20 -10.97 -2.04
C THR A 86 9.29 -11.86 -0.81
N LYS A 87 10.46 -11.86 -0.15
CA LYS A 87 10.63 -12.44 1.18
C LYS A 87 10.82 -11.30 2.18
N LEU A 88 9.83 -11.12 3.04
CA LEU A 88 9.91 -10.20 4.17
C LEU A 88 10.23 -11.02 5.42
N ASN A 89 11.24 -10.60 6.21
CA ASN A 89 11.52 -11.24 7.49
C ASN A 89 10.49 -10.83 8.55
N ASP A 90 9.97 -9.62 8.41
CA ASP A 90 8.96 -9.04 9.29
C ASP A 90 8.18 -7.95 8.55
N TYR A 91 6.92 -7.76 8.92
CA TYR A 91 6.11 -6.64 8.46
C TYR A 91 5.09 -6.27 9.53
N TYR A 92 4.72 -5.00 9.58
CA TYR A 92 3.71 -4.49 10.49
C TYR A 92 2.52 -3.96 9.71
N GLU A 93 1.33 -4.36 10.12
CA GLU A 93 0.10 -3.75 9.64
C GLU A 93 -0.37 -2.69 10.63
N LYS A 94 -0.75 -1.54 10.11
CA LYS A 94 -1.34 -0.49 10.92
C LYS A 94 -2.75 -0.91 11.34
N VAL A 95 -3.06 -0.83 12.62
CA VAL A 95 -4.44 -0.92 13.11
C VAL A 95 -5.11 0.44 12.97
N THR A 96 -6.28 0.48 12.35
CA THR A 96 -7.10 1.70 12.25
C THR A 96 -8.32 1.58 13.15
N THR A 97 -8.40 2.47 14.14
CA THR A 97 -9.63 2.62 14.92
C THR A 97 -10.68 3.28 14.04
N VAL A 98 -11.85 2.65 13.96
CA VAL A 98 -13.01 3.13 13.22
C VAL A 98 -14.16 3.44 14.16
N THR A 99 -14.98 4.39 13.78
CA THR A 99 -16.16 4.80 14.53
C THR A 99 -17.39 4.71 13.64
N SER A 100 -18.55 4.54 14.26
CA SER A 100 -19.83 4.62 13.56
C SER A 100 -20.40 6.04 13.56
N SER A 101 -21.20 6.31 12.56
CA SER A 101 -22.04 7.50 12.47
C SER A 101 -23.39 7.13 11.87
N SER A 102 -24.46 7.29 12.63
CA SER A 102 -25.82 6.91 12.22
C SER A 102 -25.93 5.43 11.80
N GLY A 103 -25.23 4.55 12.54
CA GLY A 103 -25.22 3.11 12.29
C GLY A 103 -24.31 2.64 11.15
N VAL A 104 -23.55 3.53 10.53
CA VAL A 104 -22.65 3.23 9.41
C VAL A 104 -21.19 3.26 9.87
N VAL A 105 -20.43 2.24 9.52
CA VAL A 105 -18.97 2.14 9.75
C VAL A 105 -18.26 2.04 8.41
N THR A 106 -17.26 2.89 8.15
CA THR A 106 -16.45 2.82 6.94
C THR A 106 -15.11 2.14 7.22
N LEU A 107 -14.84 1.07 6.48
CA LEU A 107 -13.58 0.34 6.46
C LEU A 107 -12.81 0.72 5.19
N ASP A 108 -11.80 1.55 5.34
CA ASP A 108 -11.02 2.10 4.23
C ASP A 108 -9.78 1.24 4.00
N LEU A 109 -9.77 0.46 2.93
CA LEU A 109 -8.69 -0.46 2.60
C LEU A 109 -7.38 0.25 2.20
N ASN A 110 -7.39 1.54 1.87
CA ASN A 110 -6.15 2.30 1.69
C ASN A 110 -5.48 2.69 3.01
N LYS A 111 -6.22 2.61 4.13
CA LYS A 111 -5.67 2.98 5.44
C LYS A 111 -5.12 1.79 6.21
N SER A 112 -5.77 0.64 6.10
CA SER A 112 -5.42 -0.54 6.91
C SER A 112 -6.08 -1.81 6.36
N ARG A 113 -5.56 -2.95 6.82
CA ARG A 113 -6.21 -4.26 6.75
C ARG A 113 -6.65 -4.76 8.13
N ALA A 114 -6.38 -4.00 9.19
CA ALA A 114 -6.79 -4.31 10.55
C ALA A 114 -7.61 -3.15 11.13
N PHE A 115 -8.88 -3.40 11.44
CA PHE A 115 -9.82 -2.41 11.94
C PHE A 115 -10.25 -2.73 13.35
N ASP A 116 -10.29 -1.71 14.21
CA ASP A 116 -10.72 -1.80 15.60
C ASP A 116 -11.95 -0.89 15.82
N LEU A 117 -13.10 -1.50 16.04
CA LEU A 117 -14.37 -0.84 16.30
C LEU A 117 -14.77 -1.05 17.76
N THR A 118 -14.99 0.03 18.50
CA THR A 118 -15.77 0.00 19.75
C THR A 118 -17.16 0.54 19.46
N THR A 119 -18.20 -0.23 19.75
CA THR A 119 -19.57 0.17 19.46
C THR A 119 -20.02 1.31 20.38
N SER A 120 -20.67 2.31 19.81
CA SER A 120 -21.32 3.40 20.54
C SER A 120 -22.81 3.52 20.20
N GLU A 121 -23.26 2.77 19.23
CA GLU A 121 -24.62 2.69 18.71
C GLU A 121 -24.84 1.36 17.98
N GLY A 122 -26.06 1.07 17.57
CA GLY A 122 -26.37 -0.08 16.72
C GLY A 122 -25.75 0.09 15.32
N ILE A 123 -25.06 -0.95 14.82
CA ILE A 123 -24.43 -0.94 13.50
C ILE A 123 -25.34 -1.65 12.49
N THR A 124 -25.77 -0.91 11.50
CA THR A 124 -26.66 -1.40 10.45
C THR A 124 -25.97 -1.59 9.11
N GLU A 125 -24.77 -1.00 8.95
CA GLU A 125 -24.05 -1.03 7.69
C GLU A 125 -22.55 -0.91 7.86
N PHE A 126 -21.79 -1.72 7.14
CA PHE A 126 -20.36 -1.57 6.92
C PHE A 126 -20.10 -1.14 5.46
N VAL A 127 -19.39 -0.04 5.26
CA VAL A 127 -18.96 0.42 3.94
C VAL A 127 -17.52 0.01 3.72
N LEU A 128 -17.26 -0.82 2.69
CA LEU A 128 -15.92 -1.19 2.28
C LEU A 128 -15.46 -0.22 1.18
N SER A 129 -14.66 0.78 1.54
CA SER A 129 -14.17 1.81 0.62
C SER A 129 -12.75 1.52 0.15
N ASN A 130 -12.37 2.16 -0.99
CA ASN A 130 -11.07 1.99 -1.63
C ASN A 130 -10.72 0.51 -1.81
N ARG A 131 -11.68 -0.22 -2.42
CA ARG A 131 -11.51 -1.62 -2.76
C ARG A 131 -10.41 -1.78 -3.81
N LEU A 132 -9.81 -2.94 -3.84
CA LEU A 132 -8.76 -3.28 -4.81
C LEU A 132 -9.35 -3.52 -6.21
N ASP A 133 -8.51 -3.71 -7.19
CA ASP A 133 -8.91 -4.09 -8.54
C ASP A 133 -9.52 -5.51 -8.57
N SER A 134 -10.25 -5.83 -9.62
CA SER A 134 -11.12 -7.03 -9.67
C SER A 134 -10.37 -8.37 -9.66
N ASP A 135 -9.07 -8.35 -9.91
CA ASP A 135 -8.19 -9.53 -9.93
C ASP A 135 -7.29 -9.62 -8.68
N ASP A 136 -7.45 -8.68 -7.75
CA ASP A 136 -6.66 -8.68 -6.52
C ASP A 136 -7.28 -9.49 -5.38
N HIS A 137 -6.41 -10.21 -4.71
CA HIS A 137 -6.74 -10.87 -3.45
C HIS A 137 -6.28 -10.04 -2.25
N THR A 138 -7.13 -9.91 -1.26
CA THR A 138 -6.73 -9.36 0.04
C THR A 138 -7.49 -9.99 1.19
N THR A 139 -6.91 -9.86 2.38
CA THR A 139 -7.54 -10.22 3.65
C THR A 139 -7.58 -9.00 4.54
N PHE A 140 -8.68 -8.80 5.27
CA PHE A 140 -8.75 -7.81 6.34
C PHE A 140 -9.42 -8.37 7.58
N THR A 141 -9.07 -7.81 8.72
CA THR A 141 -9.58 -8.20 10.03
C THR A 141 -10.39 -7.09 10.65
N LEU A 142 -11.55 -7.44 11.19
CA LEU A 142 -12.41 -6.53 11.95
C LEU A 142 -12.56 -7.04 13.38
N LYS A 143 -12.06 -6.28 14.34
CA LYS A 143 -12.32 -6.44 15.75
C LYS A 143 -13.52 -5.58 16.12
N ILE A 144 -14.50 -6.16 16.78
CA ILE A 144 -15.69 -5.47 17.29
C ILE A 144 -15.72 -5.65 18.79
N GLN A 145 -15.53 -4.56 19.51
CA GLN A 145 -15.69 -4.52 20.97
C GLN A 145 -17.00 -3.82 21.32
N GLN A 146 -17.83 -4.49 22.10
CA GLN A 146 -19.00 -3.84 22.70
C GLN A 146 -18.53 -2.85 23.76
N SER A 147 -19.12 -1.66 23.79
CA SER A 147 -18.95 -0.73 24.90
C SER A 147 -19.56 -1.31 26.18
N SER A 148 -19.59 -0.55 27.27
CA SER A 148 -20.29 -0.98 28.49
C SER A 148 -21.77 -1.28 28.24
N THR A 149 -22.38 -0.57 27.28
CA THR A 149 -23.71 -0.87 26.73
C THR A 149 -23.53 -1.71 25.48
N ALA A 150 -24.21 -2.84 25.40
CA ALA A 150 -24.21 -3.68 24.22
C ALA A 150 -25.14 -3.13 23.14
N TYR A 151 -24.68 -3.17 21.90
CA TYR A 151 -25.44 -2.71 20.71
C TYR A 151 -25.53 -3.80 19.65
N PRO A 152 -26.66 -3.92 18.94
CA PRO A 152 -26.77 -4.86 17.84
C PRO A 152 -25.85 -4.49 16.69
N VAL A 153 -25.22 -5.48 16.07
CA VAL A 153 -24.30 -5.30 14.93
C VAL A 153 -24.70 -6.23 13.79
N GLY A 154 -25.00 -5.64 12.65
CA GLY A 154 -25.32 -6.36 11.42
C GLY A 154 -24.06 -6.76 10.65
N ILE A 155 -23.38 -7.82 11.06
CA ILE A 155 -22.10 -8.24 10.45
C ILE A 155 -22.21 -8.70 8.99
N ASN A 156 -23.40 -8.94 8.49
CA ASN A 156 -23.66 -9.35 7.10
C ASN A 156 -24.13 -8.19 6.20
N THR A 157 -23.88 -6.96 6.59
CA THR A 157 -24.42 -5.75 5.93
C THR A 157 -23.35 -4.91 5.26
N PHE A 158 -22.39 -5.55 4.59
CA PHE A 158 -21.35 -4.86 3.86
C PHE A 158 -21.88 -4.27 2.56
N LYS A 159 -21.46 -3.06 2.22
CA LYS A 159 -21.81 -2.34 1.00
C LYS A 159 -20.61 -1.66 0.36
N GLN A 160 -20.73 -1.35 -0.92
CA GLN A 160 -19.69 -0.66 -1.68
C GLN A 160 -19.62 0.84 -1.35
N THR A 161 -20.80 1.43 -1.08
CA THR A 161 -20.96 2.82 -0.64
C THR A 161 -22.14 2.85 0.33
N SER A 162 -22.23 3.88 1.17
CA SER A 162 -23.37 4.01 2.08
C SER A 162 -24.70 4.04 1.33
N GLY A 163 -25.63 3.19 1.75
CA GLY A 163 -26.92 2.98 1.08
C GLY A 163 -26.84 2.30 -0.30
N GLY A 164 -25.62 1.94 -0.75
CA GLY A 164 -25.37 1.41 -2.08
C GLY A 164 -25.57 -0.11 -2.21
N THR A 165 -24.94 -0.68 -3.24
CA THR A 165 -25.01 -2.11 -3.56
C THR A 165 -24.39 -2.95 -2.45
N ALA A 166 -25.13 -3.97 -2.01
CA ALA A 166 -24.62 -4.93 -1.02
C ALA A 166 -23.49 -5.77 -1.61
N ILE A 167 -22.50 -6.04 -0.76
CA ILE A 167 -21.40 -6.97 -1.04
C ILE A 167 -21.85 -8.33 -0.49
N PRO A 168 -21.98 -9.36 -1.32
CA PRO A 168 -22.32 -10.71 -0.84
C PRO A 168 -21.21 -11.28 0.02
N ILE A 169 -21.57 -11.93 1.12
CA ILE A 169 -20.63 -12.58 2.03
C ILE A 169 -20.97 -14.06 2.12
N SER A 170 -19.98 -14.90 1.80
CA SER A 170 -20.05 -16.34 2.04
C SER A 170 -19.37 -16.64 3.38
N TRP A 171 -20.14 -17.09 4.34
CA TRP A 171 -19.61 -17.42 5.66
C TRP A 171 -19.13 -18.88 5.74
N SER A 172 -18.02 -19.08 6.46
CA SER A 172 -17.55 -20.43 6.80
C SER A 172 -18.65 -21.21 7.53
N GLY A 173 -18.95 -22.41 7.05
CA GLY A 173 -20.05 -23.22 7.57
C GLY A 173 -21.44 -22.82 7.06
N GLY A 174 -21.55 -21.82 6.18
CA GLY A 174 -22.80 -21.42 5.53
C GLY A 174 -23.80 -20.66 6.43
N VAL A 175 -23.40 -20.28 7.64
CA VAL A 175 -24.24 -19.60 8.61
C VAL A 175 -23.65 -18.25 8.96
N VAL A 176 -24.47 -17.19 8.86
CA VAL A 176 -24.11 -15.85 9.32
C VAL A 176 -23.91 -15.87 10.84
N PRO A 177 -22.74 -15.47 11.35
CA PRO A 177 -22.51 -15.47 12.79
C PRO A 177 -23.31 -14.35 13.47
N ASN A 178 -23.76 -14.59 14.69
CA ASN A 178 -24.30 -13.54 15.54
C ASN A 178 -23.13 -12.85 16.23
N VAL A 179 -23.06 -11.51 16.14
CA VAL A 179 -22.14 -10.72 16.93
C VAL A 179 -22.60 -10.76 18.39
N VAL A 180 -21.66 -10.99 19.32
CA VAL A 180 -21.97 -11.07 20.74
C VAL A 180 -22.52 -9.72 21.23
N ASN A 181 -23.74 -9.72 21.71
CA ASN A 181 -24.44 -8.53 22.22
C ASN A 181 -24.38 -8.49 23.75
N VAL A 182 -23.17 -8.46 24.29
CA VAL A 182 -22.88 -8.37 25.73
C VAL A 182 -21.81 -7.32 25.94
N GLY A 183 -22.04 -6.39 26.85
CA GLY A 183 -21.11 -5.28 27.12
C GLY A 183 -19.70 -5.76 27.46
N LEU A 184 -18.71 -5.00 27.00
CA LEU A 184 -17.28 -5.24 27.18
C LEU A 184 -16.72 -6.50 26.51
N LYS A 185 -17.53 -7.23 25.74
CA LYS A 185 -17.09 -8.40 25.00
C LYS A 185 -16.59 -8.01 23.62
N THR A 186 -15.67 -8.82 23.11
CA THR A 186 -15.00 -8.61 21.83
C THR A 186 -15.17 -9.83 20.93
N ASP A 187 -15.48 -9.55 19.67
CA ASP A 187 -15.50 -10.52 18.59
C ASP A 187 -14.48 -10.13 17.53
N ILE A 188 -13.86 -11.10 16.88
CA ILE A 188 -12.89 -10.89 15.81
C ILE A 188 -13.34 -11.70 14.58
N TYR A 189 -13.41 -11.02 13.44
CA TYR A 189 -13.77 -11.58 12.15
C TYR A 189 -12.64 -11.35 11.15
N SER A 190 -12.39 -12.31 10.27
CA SER A 190 -11.52 -12.16 9.13
C SER A 190 -12.32 -12.29 7.86
N PHE A 191 -12.03 -11.43 6.89
CA PHE A 191 -12.66 -11.42 5.59
C PHE A 191 -11.59 -11.55 4.51
N GLN A 192 -11.88 -12.34 3.48
CA GLN A 192 -11.05 -12.50 2.30
C GLN A 192 -11.86 -12.15 1.05
N THR A 193 -11.20 -11.59 0.07
CA THR A 193 -11.76 -11.38 -1.26
C THR A 193 -10.77 -11.82 -2.32
N PHE A 194 -11.26 -12.28 -3.47
CA PHE A 194 -10.47 -12.71 -4.63
C PHE A 194 -10.89 -11.95 -5.89
N ASP A 195 -11.69 -10.92 -5.72
CA ASP A 195 -12.30 -10.11 -6.79
C ASP A 195 -12.33 -8.62 -6.42
N GLY A 196 -11.27 -8.17 -5.71
CA GLY A 196 -11.11 -6.79 -5.30
C GLY A 196 -12.18 -6.29 -4.31
N GLY A 197 -12.94 -7.17 -3.68
CA GLY A 197 -13.99 -6.81 -2.74
C GLY A 197 -15.39 -6.71 -3.37
N ALA A 198 -15.60 -7.33 -4.52
CA ALA A 198 -16.94 -7.48 -5.09
C ALA A 198 -17.73 -8.55 -4.33
N SER A 199 -17.06 -9.57 -3.78
CA SER A 199 -17.59 -10.56 -2.84
C SER A 199 -16.61 -10.81 -1.69
N LEU A 200 -17.11 -11.33 -0.57
CA LEU A 200 -16.32 -11.61 0.63
C LEU A 200 -16.55 -13.06 1.10
N PHE A 201 -15.50 -13.64 1.64
CA PHE A 201 -15.53 -14.87 2.43
C PHE A 201 -15.24 -14.52 3.89
N GLY A 202 -16.21 -14.72 4.75
CA GLY A 202 -16.16 -14.38 6.17
C GLY A 202 -15.85 -15.59 7.06
N VAL A 203 -14.97 -15.40 8.02
CA VAL A 203 -14.59 -16.39 9.03
C VAL A 203 -14.65 -15.74 10.41
N VAL A 204 -15.23 -16.44 11.38
CA VAL A 204 -15.12 -16.07 12.78
C VAL A 204 -13.77 -16.52 13.31
N VAL A 205 -12.92 -15.59 13.68
CA VAL A 205 -11.62 -15.87 14.31
C VAL A 205 -11.81 -16.24 15.78
N GLY A 206 -12.69 -15.52 16.47
CA GLY A 206 -13.09 -15.80 17.82
C GLY A 206 -14.18 -14.84 18.29
N GLN A 207 -14.92 -15.27 19.29
CA GLN A 207 -16.01 -14.50 19.87
C GLN A 207 -15.96 -14.52 21.39
N ASN A 208 -16.60 -13.53 21.99
CA ASN A 208 -16.82 -13.43 23.44
C ASN A 208 -15.52 -13.33 24.26
N PHE A 209 -14.48 -12.73 23.69
CA PHE A 209 -13.28 -12.40 24.46
C PHE A 209 -13.59 -11.38 25.56
N SER A 210 -12.95 -11.52 26.71
CA SER A 210 -13.13 -10.65 27.89
C SER A 210 -11.83 -9.96 28.27
#